data_6b8a654ef4602b2b90eaee65bbd454da
#
_entry.id   6b8a654ef4602b2b90eaee65bbd454da
#
_cell.length_a   1.000
_cell.length_b   1.000
_cell.length_c   1.000
_cell.angle_alpha   90.00
_cell.angle_beta   90.00
_cell.angle_gamma   90.00
#
_symmetry.space_group_name_H-M   'P 1'
#
loop_
_entity.id
_entity.type
_entity.pdbx_description
1 polymer ?
#
loop_
_entity_poly.entity_id
_entity_poly.type
_entity_poly.pdbx_seq_one_letter_code
_entity_poly.pdbx_strand_id
1 'polypeptide(L)'
;EETFREKSDGPTVETREIKNEKNLSKIHFGDVFAVTYTGKLSVYTNGVNYNVPVRETLFDEGMDVVDFFKGLAPVLGDENKTLIVYGKKDFAYAVSDYGVEIKCKTQDVSLIKYLVDYTERKETFDDVIISKGYNPFTPAYDLFLLYDELYSVLVAQDMKSLYEKVELPLSDILYDMERYGFKADVPALKRLSAEYAAEAETLTKKIYELSGEVFNINSPKQLGEVLFGKMAIGKGKKNAGGYSTTAEVLEKYADRHEIIKYILRYRKVQKFKSTYVEGFLAVADKNTGLIHTRFNQTI
;
A
#
# COMPACT_ATOMS: atom_id res chain seq x y z
N GLU A 1 1.23 -28.58 20.45
CA GLU A 1 0.43 -29.51 19.61
C GLU A 1 -1.02 -29.03 19.63
N GLU A 2 -1.37 -28.03 18.79
CA GLU A 2 -2.77 -27.69 18.52
C GLU A 2 -3.24 -28.51 17.33
N THR A 3 -4.07 -29.49 17.62
CA THR A 3 -4.82 -30.27 16.65
C THR A 3 -5.74 -29.37 15.85
N PHE A 4 -5.36 -29.05 14.62
CA PHE A 4 -6.26 -28.48 13.64
C PHE A 4 -7.42 -29.45 13.40
N ARG A 5 -8.61 -29.09 13.84
CA ARG A 5 -9.84 -29.80 13.50
C ARG A 5 -10.11 -29.60 12.01
N GLU A 6 -10.03 -30.67 11.24
CA GLU A 6 -10.61 -30.77 9.92
C GLU A 6 -12.11 -30.43 10.00
N LYS A 7 -12.48 -29.24 9.50
CA LYS A 7 -13.83 -28.95 9.02
C LYS A 7 -13.73 -28.76 7.54
N SER A 8 -13.79 -29.84 6.78
CA SER A 8 -13.93 -29.82 5.33
C SER A 8 -15.31 -30.34 4.93
N ASP A 9 -16.32 -29.49 4.98
CA ASP A 9 -17.58 -29.70 4.26
C ASP A 9 -17.68 -28.72 3.04
N GLY A 10 -16.54 -28.24 2.54
CA GLY A 10 -16.47 -27.48 1.28
C GLY A 10 -16.36 -28.43 0.07
N PRO A 11 -16.73 -27.95 -1.14
CA PRO A 11 -16.58 -28.74 -2.34
C PRO A 11 -15.11 -29.13 -2.54
N THR A 12 -14.85 -30.44 -2.61
CA THR A 12 -13.51 -30.99 -2.84
C THR A 12 -13.12 -30.72 -4.29
N VAL A 13 -12.01 -30.02 -4.50
CA VAL A 13 -11.38 -29.80 -5.82
C VAL A 13 -10.21 -30.74 -5.99
N GLU A 14 -10.05 -31.28 -7.19
CA GLU A 14 -8.83 -32.03 -7.54
C GLU A 14 -7.62 -31.12 -7.40
N THR A 15 -6.62 -31.54 -6.62
CA THR A 15 -5.41 -30.77 -6.39
C THR A 15 -4.18 -31.52 -6.89
N ARG A 16 -3.32 -30.82 -7.65
CA ARG A 16 -2.07 -31.33 -8.18
C ARG A 16 -0.91 -30.43 -7.81
N GLU A 17 0.29 -30.97 -7.77
CA GLU A 17 1.51 -30.21 -7.49
C GLU A 17 2.33 -30.03 -8.77
N ILE A 18 2.86 -28.81 -9.00
CA ILE A 18 3.70 -28.49 -10.12
C ILE A 18 5.05 -27.98 -9.62
N LYS A 19 6.11 -28.75 -9.87
CA LYS A 19 7.45 -28.47 -9.38
C LYS A 19 8.38 -27.82 -10.42
N ASN A 20 7.97 -27.67 -11.67
CA ASN A 20 8.80 -27.10 -12.72
C ASN A 20 8.00 -26.46 -13.86
N GLU A 21 8.63 -25.55 -14.59
CA GLU A 21 8.04 -24.79 -15.70
C GLU A 21 7.49 -25.71 -16.82
N LYS A 22 8.17 -26.83 -17.13
CA LYS A 22 7.72 -27.77 -18.15
C LYS A 22 6.38 -28.42 -17.83
N ASN A 23 6.06 -28.61 -16.56
CA ASN A 23 4.76 -29.12 -16.12
C ASN A 23 3.71 -28.03 -16.14
N LEU A 24 4.07 -26.79 -15.80
CA LEU A 24 3.19 -25.62 -15.89
C LEU A 24 2.76 -25.35 -17.35
N SER A 25 3.69 -25.43 -18.30
CA SER A 25 3.43 -25.22 -19.73
C SER A 25 2.52 -26.28 -20.36
N LYS A 26 2.30 -27.42 -19.70
CA LYS A 26 1.40 -28.50 -20.15
C LYS A 26 -0.03 -28.34 -19.66
N ILE A 27 -0.31 -27.36 -18.79
CA ILE A 27 -1.67 -27.10 -18.35
C ILE A 27 -2.48 -26.57 -19.52
N HIS A 28 -3.61 -27.20 -19.78
CA HIS A 28 -4.64 -26.67 -20.67
C HIS A 28 -5.51 -25.70 -19.88
N PHE A 29 -5.29 -24.40 -20.09
CA PHE A 29 -6.09 -23.38 -19.45
C PHE A 29 -7.47 -23.27 -20.08
N GLY A 30 -8.50 -23.29 -19.26
CA GLY A 30 -9.87 -22.95 -19.63
C GLY A 30 -10.02 -21.46 -19.98
N ASP A 31 -11.24 -21.04 -20.31
CA ASP A 31 -11.52 -19.62 -20.62
C ASP A 31 -11.40 -18.71 -19.40
N VAL A 32 -11.60 -19.26 -18.20
CA VAL A 32 -11.43 -18.59 -16.93
C VAL A 32 -10.44 -19.36 -16.06
N PHE A 33 -9.53 -18.65 -15.44
CA PHE A 33 -8.55 -19.22 -14.51
C PHE A 33 -8.23 -18.24 -13.39
N ALA A 34 -7.83 -18.76 -12.23
CA ALA A 34 -7.42 -17.95 -11.08
C ALA A 34 -5.95 -18.19 -10.74
N VAL A 35 -5.27 -17.16 -10.27
CA VAL A 35 -3.86 -17.21 -9.87
C VAL A 35 -3.67 -16.54 -8.52
N THR A 36 -3.03 -17.25 -7.59
CA THR A 36 -2.47 -16.65 -6.39
C THR A 36 -0.96 -16.52 -6.54
N TYR A 37 -0.41 -15.39 -6.08
CA TYR A 37 1.00 -15.03 -6.32
C TYR A 37 1.70 -14.46 -5.07
N THR A 38 0.97 -14.27 -4.00
CA THR A 38 1.48 -13.88 -2.69
C THR A 38 1.30 -15.03 -1.71
N GLY A 39 2.31 -15.29 -0.89
CA GLY A 39 2.32 -16.43 0.03
C GLY A 39 2.48 -17.74 -0.73
N LYS A 40 1.36 -18.38 -1.11
CA LYS A 40 1.37 -19.65 -1.87
C LYS A 40 1.09 -19.39 -3.35
N LEU A 41 2.01 -19.84 -4.21
CA LEU A 41 1.77 -19.83 -5.65
C LEU A 41 0.81 -20.95 -6.03
N SER A 42 -0.26 -20.62 -6.71
CA SER A 42 -1.26 -21.61 -7.15
C SER A 42 -2.01 -21.12 -8.38
N VAL A 43 -2.51 -22.07 -9.16
CA VAL A 43 -3.33 -21.83 -10.35
C VAL A 43 -4.57 -22.71 -10.27
N TYR A 44 -5.74 -22.16 -10.54
CA TYR A 44 -6.96 -22.94 -10.72
C TYR A 44 -7.50 -22.77 -12.13
N THR A 45 -7.78 -23.88 -12.77
CA THR A 45 -8.40 -23.93 -14.11
C THR A 45 -9.04 -25.29 -14.38
N ASN A 46 -10.14 -25.32 -15.12
CA ASN A 46 -10.84 -26.55 -15.55
C ASN A 46 -11.14 -27.54 -14.40
N GLY A 47 -11.50 -27.06 -13.22
CA GLY A 47 -11.84 -27.90 -12.08
C GLY A 47 -10.65 -28.49 -11.32
N VAL A 48 -9.43 -28.06 -11.63
CA VAL A 48 -8.20 -28.54 -10.98
C VAL A 48 -7.46 -27.36 -10.36
N ASN A 49 -7.08 -27.49 -9.09
CA ASN A 49 -6.17 -26.57 -8.41
C ASN A 49 -4.73 -27.12 -8.48
N TYR A 50 -3.81 -26.28 -8.94
CA TYR A 50 -2.39 -26.60 -9.07
C TYR A 50 -1.59 -25.80 -8.07
N ASN A 51 -1.03 -26.47 -7.06
CA ASN A 51 -0.10 -25.84 -6.13
C ASN A 51 1.32 -25.84 -6.68
N VAL A 52 2.00 -24.73 -6.53
CA VAL A 52 3.37 -24.55 -7.00
C VAL A 52 4.27 -24.27 -5.80
N PRO A 53 4.99 -25.29 -5.30
CA PRO A 53 5.99 -25.09 -4.24
C PRO A 53 7.06 -24.10 -4.72
N VAL A 54 7.34 -23.09 -3.91
CA VAL A 54 8.38 -22.09 -4.18
C VAL A 54 9.72 -22.64 -3.72
N ARG A 55 10.74 -22.52 -4.56
CA ARG A 55 12.11 -22.83 -4.19
C ARG A 55 12.74 -21.62 -3.51
N GLU A 56 12.91 -21.69 -2.20
CA GLU A 56 13.55 -20.64 -1.40
C GLU A 56 15.06 -20.79 -1.33
N THR A 57 15.56 -22.01 -1.40
CA THR A 57 16.98 -22.34 -1.38
C THR A 57 17.38 -23.25 -2.55
N LEU A 58 18.69 -23.37 -2.81
CA LEU A 58 19.21 -24.28 -3.86
C LEU A 58 18.90 -25.76 -3.61
N PHE A 59 18.53 -26.13 -2.39
CA PHE A 59 18.26 -27.51 -1.99
C PHE A 59 16.77 -27.86 -1.96
N ASP A 60 15.90 -26.86 -2.11
CA ASP A 60 14.45 -27.08 -2.05
C ASP A 60 13.94 -27.61 -3.41
N GLU A 61 13.04 -28.60 -3.31
CA GLU A 61 12.24 -28.98 -4.46
C GLU A 61 11.13 -27.95 -4.66
N GLY A 62 11.13 -27.29 -5.80
CA GLY A 62 10.11 -26.27 -6.11
C GLY A 62 10.46 -25.48 -7.37
N MET A 63 9.58 -24.56 -7.70
CA MET A 63 9.73 -23.67 -8.85
C MET A 63 10.23 -22.29 -8.39
N ASP A 64 11.11 -21.70 -9.17
CA ASP A 64 11.46 -20.30 -8.99
C ASP A 64 10.26 -19.40 -9.36
N VAL A 65 10.08 -18.31 -8.64
CA VAL A 65 8.99 -17.36 -8.91
C VAL A 65 9.07 -16.78 -10.31
N VAL A 66 10.30 -16.59 -10.82
CA VAL A 66 10.56 -16.15 -12.21
C VAL A 66 10.02 -17.16 -13.21
N ASP A 67 10.32 -18.45 -13.00
CA ASP A 67 9.88 -19.54 -13.89
C ASP A 67 8.36 -19.72 -13.85
N PHE A 68 7.74 -19.48 -12.69
CA PHE A 68 6.30 -19.48 -12.55
C PHE A 68 5.64 -18.41 -13.44
N PHE A 69 6.06 -17.15 -13.33
CA PHE A 69 5.47 -16.09 -14.14
C PHE A 69 5.78 -16.25 -15.63
N LYS A 70 6.99 -16.68 -15.99
CA LYS A 70 7.33 -16.98 -17.39
C LYS A 70 6.50 -18.14 -17.95
N GLY A 71 6.24 -19.16 -17.15
CA GLY A 71 5.39 -20.28 -17.53
C GLY A 71 3.92 -19.88 -17.75
N LEU A 72 3.46 -18.82 -17.09
CA LEU A 72 2.13 -18.25 -17.30
C LEU A 72 2.05 -17.29 -18.50
N ALA A 73 3.19 -16.84 -19.07
CA ALA A 73 3.21 -15.83 -20.13
C ALA A 73 2.29 -16.17 -21.34
N PRO A 74 2.21 -17.43 -21.84
CA PRO A 74 1.34 -17.75 -22.96
C PRO A 74 -0.15 -17.51 -22.67
N VAL A 75 -0.64 -17.89 -21.48
CA VAL A 75 -2.04 -17.72 -21.11
C VAL A 75 -2.34 -16.27 -20.71
N LEU A 76 -1.39 -15.56 -20.08
CA LEU A 76 -1.53 -14.13 -19.77
C LEU A 76 -1.56 -13.27 -21.04
N GLY A 77 -0.92 -13.71 -22.12
CA GLY A 77 -0.93 -13.06 -23.43
C GLY A 77 -2.15 -13.36 -24.29
N ASP A 78 -3.06 -14.26 -23.88
CA ASP A 78 -4.25 -14.64 -24.66
C ASP A 78 -5.47 -13.76 -24.31
N GLU A 79 -5.85 -12.87 -25.23
CA GLU A 79 -6.99 -11.92 -25.05
C GLU A 79 -8.35 -12.62 -24.89
N ASN A 80 -8.48 -13.90 -25.25
CA ASN A 80 -9.70 -14.67 -25.09
C ASN A 80 -9.87 -15.26 -23.69
N LYS A 81 -8.85 -15.20 -22.86
CA LYS A 81 -8.88 -15.72 -21.49
C LYS A 81 -9.27 -14.67 -20.47
N THR A 82 -9.75 -15.13 -19.32
CA THR A 82 -10.08 -14.29 -18.18
C THR A 82 -9.31 -14.77 -16.95
N LEU A 83 -8.46 -13.91 -16.44
CA LEU A 83 -7.68 -14.11 -15.21
C LEU A 83 -8.46 -13.56 -14.02
N ILE A 84 -8.50 -14.30 -12.94
CA ILE A 84 -8.98 -13.85 -11.62
C ILE A 84 -7.79 -13.72 -10.68
N VAL A 85 -7.62 -12.55 -10.08
CA VAL A 85 -6.55 -12.25 -9.11
C VAL A 85 -7.09 -11.48 -7.92
N TYR A 86 -6.33 -11.46 -6.83
CA TYR A 86 -6.56 -10.56 -5.70
C TYR A 86 -5.53 -9.42 -5.77
N GLY A 87 -5.98 -8.23 -6.19
CA GLY A 87 -5.11 -7.08 -6.43
C GLY A 87 -4.47 -7.06 -7.83
N LYS A 88 -5.28 -6.72 -8.85
CA LYS A 88 -4.86 -6.65 -10.27
C LYS A 88 -3.62 -5.79 -10.48
N LYS A 89 -3.56 -4.62 -9.86
CA LYS A 89 -2.43 -3.70 -9.99
C LYS A 89 -1.15 -4.28 -9.40
N ASP A 90 -1.22 -4.90 -8.24
CA ASP A 90 -0.06 -5.54 -7.60
C ASP A 90 0.39 -6.78 -8.38
N PHE A 91 -0.55 -7.53 -8.96
CA PHE A 91 -0.21 -8.62 -9.88
C PHE A 91 0.50 -8.11 -11.14
N ALA A 92 0.04 -7.01 -11.73
CA ALA A 92 0.69 -6.41 -12.89
C ALA A 92 2.14 -5.99 -12.58
N TYR A 93 2.42 -5.47 -11.39
CA TYR A 93 3.80 -5.23 -10.94
C TYR A 93 4.60 -6.53 -10.83
N ALA A 94 4.04 -7.54 -10.17
CA ALA A 94 4.74 -8.81 -9.98
C ALA A 94 5.15 -9.45 -11.30
N VAL A 95 4.30 -9.44 -12.33
CA VAL A 95 4.63 -10.03 -13.63
C VAL A 95 5.54 -9.15 -14.49
N SER A 96 5.40 -7.82 -14.41
CA SER A 96 6.20 -6.89 -15.22
C SER A 96 7.67 -6.93 -14.88
N ASP A 97 8.03 -7.21 -13.64
CA ASP A 97 9.43 -7.34 -13.21
C ASP A 97 10.15 -8.51 -13.90
N TYR A 98 9.39 -9.47 -14.42
CA TYR A 98 9.89 -10.63 -15.18
C TYR A 98 9.68 -10.53 -16.69
N GLY A 99 9.25 -9.36 -17.18
CA GLY A 99 9.07 -9.10 -18.61
C GLY A 99 7.84 -9.81 -19.21
N VAL A 100 6.87 -10.18 -18.38
CA VAL A 100 5.61 -10.81 -18.84
C VAL A 100 4.55 -9.74 -19.06
N GLU A 101 3.85 -9.81 -20.18
CA GLU A 101 2.77 -8.89 -20.54
C GLU A 101 1.40 -9.55 -20.30
N ILE A 102 0.46 -8.80 -19.70
CA ILE A 102 -0.90 -9.26 -19.49
C ILE A 102 -1.79 -8.66 -20.59
N LYS A 103 -2.36 -9.53 -21.43
CA LYS A 103 -3.34 -9.16 -22.48
C LYS A 103 -4.72 -9.78 -22.22
N CYS A 104 -4.76 -10.83 -21.41
CA CYS A 104 -6.03 -11.45 -21.03
C CYS A 104 -6.89 -10.48 -20.22
N LYS A 105 -8.21 -10.67 -20.26
CA LYS A 105 -9.13 -9.96 -19.37
C LYS A 105 -8.79 -10.31 -17.92
N THR A 106 -8.77 -9.31 -17.06
CA THR A 106 -8.42 -9.55 -15.65
C THR A 106 -9.55 -9.07 -14.74
N GLN A 107 -9.93 -9.90 -13.77
CA GLN A 107 -10.88 -9.60 -12.71
C GLN A 107 -10.12 -9.40 -11.40
N ASP A 108 -10.49 -8.39 -10.63
CA ASP A 108 -9.86 -8.07 -9.34
C ASP A 108 -10.81 -8.29 -8.17
N VAL A 109 -10.58 -9.36 -7.42
CA VAL A 109 -11.43 -9.72 -6.27
C VAL A 109 -11.31 -8.72 -5.14
N SER A 110 -10.15 -8.07 -4.97
CA SER A 110 -9.96 -7.07 -3.93
C SER A 110 -10.81 -5.81 -4.17
N LEU A 111 -10.96 -5.39 -5.43
CA LEU A 111 -11.84 -4.27 -5.80
C LEU A 111 -13.32 -4.64 -5.63
N ILE A 112 -13.72 -5.87 -6.01
CA ILE A 112 -15.10 -6.33 -5.80
C ILE A 112 -15.41 -6.34 -4.30
N LYS A 113 -14.52 -6.90 -3.46
CA LYS A 113 -14.68 -6.93 -2.02
C LYS A 113 -14.83 -5.51 -1.45
N TYR A 114 -13.98 -4.58 -1.87
CA TYR A 114 -14.05 -3.18 -1.43
C TYR A 114 -15.39 -2.51 -1.78
N LEU A 115 -15.92 -2.76 -2.97
CA LEU A 115 -17.21 -2.21 -3.39
C LEU A 115 -18.39 -2.82 -2.62
N VAL A 116 -18.34 -4.12 -2.38
CA VAL A 116 -19.40 -4.85 -1.68
C VAL A 116 -19.41 -4.54 -0.18
N ASP A 117 -18.24 -4.40 0.42
CA ASP A 117 -18.07 -4.10 1.85
C ASP A 117 -16.94 -3.10 2.09
N TYR A 118 -17.27 -1.82 1.95
CA TYR A 118 -16.34 -0.70 2.17
C TYR A 118 -16.03 -0.42 3.64
N THR A 119 -16.69 -1.09 4.57
CA THR A 119 -16.54 -0.85 6.02
C THR A 119 -15.36 -1.60 6.61
N GLU A 120 -14.93 -2.67 5.95
CA GLU A 120 -13.80 -3.46 6.40
C GLU A 120 -12.46 -2.79 6.07
N ARG A 121 -11.46 -3.06 6.93
CA ARG A 121 -10.09 -2.60 6.70
C ARG A 121 -9.51 -3.30 5.47
N LYS A 122 -8.43 -2.70 4.91
CA LYS A 122 -7.65 -3.37 3.87
C LYS A 122 -7.14 -4.71 4.41
N GLU A 123 -7.67 -5.80 3.86
CA GLU A 123 -7.29 -7.17 4.18
C GLU A 123 -6.44 -7.74 3.06
N THR A 124 -5.46 -8.56 3.45
CA THR A 124 -4.74 -9.40 2.48
C THR A 124 -5.64 -10.56 2.03
N PHE A 125 -5.26 -11.21 0.93
CA PHE A 125 -5.98 -12.40 0.48
C PHE A 125 -6.00 -13.48 1.58
N ASP A 126 -4.88 -13.68 2.27
CA ASP A 126 -4.76 -14.66 3.35
C ASP A 126 -5.69 -14.34 4.53
N ASP A 127 -5.83 -13.05 4.91
CA ASP A 127 -6.76 -12.62 5.95
C ASP A 127 -8.21 -12.99 5.57
N VAL A 128 -8.59 -12.73 4.32
CA VAL A 128 -9.95 -13.05 3.82
C VAL A 128 -10.20 -14.55 3.81
N ILE A 129 -9.25 -15.35 3.33
CA ILE A 129 -9.37 -16.82 3.28
C ILE A 129 -9.52 -17.38 4.70
N ILE A 130 -8.73 -16.91 5.65
CA ILE A 130 -8.80 -17.36 7.04
C ILE A 130 -10.14 -16.95 7.66
N SER A 131 -10.58 -15.72 7.49
CA SER A 131 -11.83 -15.21 8.09
C SER A 131 -13.07 -15.94 7.57
N LYS A 132 -13.05 -16.36 6.32
CA LYS A 132 -14.13 -17.13 5.67
C LYS A 132 -14.06 -18.64 5.92
N GLY A 133 -12.97 -19.13 6.55
CA GLY A 133 -12.79 -20.53 6.81
C GLY A 133 -12.53 -21.39 5.56
N TYR A 134 -11.98 -20.78 4.50
CA TYR A 134 -11.57 -21.51 3.30
C TYR A 134 -10.35 -22.40 3.54
N ASN A 135 -10.10 -23.32 2.61
CA ASN A 135 -9.04 -24.31 2.72
C ASN A 135 -7.68 -23.73 2.29
N PRO A 136 -6.69 -23.56 3.19
CA PRO A 136 -5.40 -22.96 2.83
C PRO A 136 -4.55 -23.84 1.88
N PHE A 137 -5.02 -25.03 1.51
CA PHE A 137 -4.34 -25.92 0.56
C PHE A 137 -4.84 -25.80 -0.88
N THR A 138 -5.89 -24.99 -1.13
CA THR A 138 -6.47 -24.77 -2.46
C THR A 138 -6.64 -23.29 -2.79
N PRO A 139 -5.60 -22.43 -2.62
CA PRO A 139 -5.77 -20.99 -2.59
C PRO A 139 -6.28 -20.39 -3.90
N ALA A 140 -5.91 -20.92 -5.07
CA ALA A 140 -6.42 -20.40 -6.34
C ALA A 140 -7.87 -20.83 -6.60
N TYR A 141 -8.26 -22.01 -6.12
CA TYR A 141 -9.67 -22.43 -6.16
C TYR A 141 -10.53 -21.58 -5.21
N ASP A 142 -10.02 -21.32 -4.02
CA ASP A 142 -10.72 -20.47 -3.04
C ASP A 142 -10.88 -19.04 -3.55
N LEU A 143 -9.87 -18.52 -4.24
CA LEU A 143 -9.95 -17.23 -4.93
C LEU A 143 -11.05 -17.23 -6.01
N PHE A 144 -11.17 -18.31 -6.76
CA PHE A 144 -12.23 -18.48 -7.77
C PHE A 144 -13.62 -18.50 -7.12
N LEU A 145 -13.81 -19.26 -6.04
CA LEU A 145 -15.07 -19.30 -5.30
C LEU A 145 -15.43 -17.94 -4.69
N LEU A 146 -14.43 -17.26 -4.12
CA LEU A 146 -14.59 -15.92 -3.56
C LEU A 146 -15.01 -14.90 -4.64
N TYR A 147 -14.43 -15.00 -5.83
CA TYR A 147 -14.84 -14.19 -6.97
C TYR A 147 -16.32 -14.41 -7.32
N ASP A 148 -16.74 -15.65 -7.47
CA ASP A 148 -18.12 -15.99 -7.86
C ASP A 148 -19.14 -15.51 -6.82
N GLU A 149 -18.84 -15.73 -5.53
CA GLU A 149 -19.64 -15.24 -4.41
C GLU A 149 -19.77 -13.70 -4.43
N LEU A 150 -18.63 -13.00 -4.42
CA LEU A 150 -18.62 -11.54 -4.31
C LEU A 150 -19.15 -10.86 -5.56
N TYR A 151 -18.88 -11.41 -6.75
CA TYR A 151 -19.42 -10.87 -8.00
C TYR A 151 -20.95 -10.99 -8.07
N SER A 152 -21.51 -12.09 -7.54
CA SER A 152 -22.95 -12.26 -7.42
C SER A 152 -23.58 -11.19 -6.51
N VAL A 153 -22.94 -10.88 -5.38
CA VAL A 153 -23.37 -9.81 -4.46
C VAL A 153 -23.24 -8.43 -5.13
N LEU A 154 -22.14 -8.17 -5.83
CA LEU A 154 -21.89 -6.93 -6.57
C LEU A 154 -23.02 -6.66 -7.59
N VAL A 155 -23.42 -7.71 -8.33
CA VAL A 155 -24.54 -7.63 -9.29
C VAL A 155 -25.87 -7.35 -8.57
N ALA A 156 -26.13 -8.04 -7.47
CA ALA A 156 -27.35 -7.85 -6.68
C ALA A 156 -27.46 -6.44 -6.07
N GLN A 157 -26.33 -5.79 -5.80
CA GLN A 157 -26.25 -4.41 -5.31
C GLN A 157 -26.24 -3.35 -6.42
N ASP A 158 -26.43 -3.74 -7.69
CA ASP A 158 -26.41 -2.87 -8.88
C ASP A 158 -25.07 -2.12 -9.09
N MET A 159 -23.97 -2.67 -8.58
CA MET A 159 -22.63 -2.05 -8.69
C MET A 159 -21.79 -2.58 -9.86
N LYS A 160 -22.32 -3.52 -10.65
CA LYS A 160 -21.60 -4.11 -11.79
C LYS A 160 -21.06 -3.06 -12.76
N SER A 161 -21.88 -2.07 -13.12
CA SER A 161 -21.46 -1.02 -14.07
C SER A 161 -20.35 -0.13 -13.51
N LEU A 162 -20.36 0.17 -12.21
CA LEU A 162 -19.30 0.90 -11.52
C LEU A 162 -17.99 0.09 -11.57
N TYR A 163 -18.05 -1.18 -11.20
CA TYR A 163 -16.88 -2.05 -11.21
C TYR A 163 -16.27 -2.19 -12.62
N GLU A 164 -17.05 -2.59 -13.60
CA GLU A 164 -16.54 -2.93 -14.94
C GLU A 164 -16.11 -1.71 -15.76
N LYS A 165 -16.80 -0.57 -15.60
CA LYS A 165 -16.56 0.62 -16.44
C LYS A 165 -15.70 1.69 -15.78
N VAL A 166 -15.54 1.65 -14.46
CA VAL A 166 -14.80 2.67 -13.71
C VAL A 166 -13.66 2.03 -12.93
N GLU A 167 -13.95 1.24 -11.90
CA GLU A 167 -12.95 0.78 -10.95
C GLU A 167 -11.91 -0.17 -11.58
N LEU A 168 -12.35 -1.11 -12.36
CA LEU A 168 -11.47 -2.09 -12.98
C LEU A 168 -10.52 -1.45 -14.03
N PRO A 169 -11.00 -0.60 -14.97
CA PRO A 169 -10.11 0.16 -15.87
C PRO A 169 -9.22 1.17 -15.15
N LEU A 170 -9.72 1.79 -14.06
CA LEU A 170 -8.93 2.73 -13.27
C LEU A 170 -7.67 2.07 -12.69
N SER A 171 -7.73 0.79 -12.36
CA SER A 171 -6.58 0.03 -11.88
C SER A 171 -5.40 0.04 -12.88
N ASP A 172 -5.69 -0.08 -14.18
CA ASP A 172 -4.67 -0.02 -15.24
C ASP A 172 -4.09 1.38 -15.37
N ILE A 173 -4.96 2.40 -15.32
CA ILE A 173 -4.54 3.80 -15.39
C ILE A 173 -3.64 4.15 -14.22
N LEU A 174 -4.01 3.73 -13.00
CA LEU A 174 -3.20 3.96 -11.81
C LEU A 174 -1.85 3.23 -11.88
N TYR A 175 -1.83 2.01 -12.41
CA TYR A 175 -0.59 1.28 -12.66
C TYR A 175 0.35 2.04 -13.60
N ASP A 176 -0.18 2.54 -14.72
CA ASP A 176 0.59 3.32 -15.67
C ASP A 176 1.09 4.65 -15.05
N MET A 177 0.24 5.38 -14.34
CA MET A 177 0.62 6.60 -13.64
C MET A 177 1.76 6.38 -12.64
N GLU A 178 1.70 5.29 -11.88
CA GLU A 178 2.74 4.90 -10.93
C GLU A 178 4.06 4.58 -11.62
N ARG A 179 4.01 3.88 -12.76
CA ARG A 179 5.20 3.54 -13.55
C ARG A 179 5.80 4.74 -14.29
N TYR A 180 4.95 5.62 -14.79
CA TYR A 180 5.39 6.89 -15.42
C TYR A 180 6.08 7.78 -14.40
N GLY A 181 5.53 7.87 -13.21
CA GLY A 181 5.97 8.82 -12.20
C GLY A 181 5.67 10.27 -12.60
N PHE A 182 6.07 11.18 -11.77
CA PHE A 182 6.03 12.62 -12.08
C PHE A 182 7.38 13.27 -11.82
N LYS A 183 7.74 14.23 -12.65
CA LYS A 183 9.05 14.89 -12.58
C LYS A 183 9.05 15.96 -11.51
N ALA A 184 9.93 15.82 -10.52
CA ALA A 184 10.19 16.86 -9.54
C ALA A 184 11.24 17.86 -10.04
N ASP A 185 11.04 19.13 -9.74
CA ASP A 185 12.09 20.14 -9.92
C ASP A 185 13.11 20.03 -8.77
N VAL A 186 14.03 19.07 -8.91
CA VAL A 186 15.06 18.79 -7.90
C VAL A 186 15.92 20.04 -7.59
N PRO A 187 16.36 20.87 -8.56
CA PRO A 187 17.03 22.13 -8.27
C PRO A 187 16.19 23.10 -7.40
N ALA A 188 14.90 23.25 -7.70
CA ALA A 188 14.02 24.09 -6.90
C ALA A 188 13.83 23.54 -5.47
N LEU A 189 13.65 22.23 -5.32
CA LEU A 189 13.56 21.59 -4.01
C LEU A 189 14.83 21.80 -3.17
N LYS A 190 16.03 21.69 -3.78
CA LYS A 190 17.30 21.98 -3.09
C LYS A 190 17.41 23.43 -2.63
N ARG A 191 17.00 24.39 -3.47
CA ARG A 191 16.95 25.82 -3.08
C ARG A 191 16.00 26.04 -1.91
N LEU A 192 14.77 25.50 -1.99
CA LEU A 192 13.78 25.59 -0.91
C LEU A 192 14.28 24.95 0.38
N SER A 193 15.00 23.82 0.33
CA SER A 193 15.59 23.20 1.50
C SER A 193 16.60 24.15 2.19
N ALA A 194 17.45 24.80 1.41
CA ALA A 194 18.41 25.78 1.93
C ALA A 194 17.73 27.03 2.52
N GLU A 195 16.73 27.57 1.83
CA GLU A 195 15.94 28.73 2.28
C GLU A 195 15.23 28.42 3.61
N TYR A 196 14.54 27.28 3.70
CA TYR A 196 13.86 26.87 4.93
C TYR A 196 14.83 26.54 6.06
N ALA A 197 16.04 26.05 5.77
CA ALA A 197 17.07 25.85 6.78
C ALA A 197 17.54 27.18 7.36
N ALA A 198 17.82 28.18 6.52
CA ALA A 198 18.24 29.51 6.96
C ALA A 198 17.12 30.23 7.74
N GLU A 199 15.87 30.13 7.28
CA GLU A 199 14.72 30.68 8.01
C GLU A 199 14.55 30.02 9.38
N ALA A 200 14.64 28.68 9.45
CA ALA A 200 14.52 27.93 10.71
C ALA A 200 15.63 28.34 11.70
N GLU A 201 16.85 28.54 11.23
CA GLU A 201 17.96 29.02 12.06
C GLU A 201 17.68 30.42 12.63
N THR A 202 17.19 31.33 11.79
CA THR A 202 16.82 32.68 12.19
C THR A 202 15.72 32.69 13.25
N LEU A 203 14.67 31.88 13.02
CA LEU A 203 13.57 31.70 13.96
C LEU A 203 14.03 31.09 15.28
N THR A 204 14.95 30.10 15.23
CA THR A 204 15.53 29.47 16.42
C THR A 204 16.27 30.51 17.29
N LYS A 205 17.09 31.38 16.66
CA LYS A 205 17.79 32.45 17.39
C LYS A 205 16.81 33.39 18.08
N LYS A 206 15.75 33.79 17.38
CA LYS A 206 14.71 34.67 17.94
C LYS A 206 13.95 34.01 19.08
N ILE A 207 13.62 32.72 18.97
CA ILE A 207 12.94 31.97 20.03
C ILE A 207 13.83 31.91 21.28
N TYR A 208 15.12 31.65 21.13
CA TYR A 208 16.06 31.60 22.26
C TYR A 208 16.30 32.97 22.89
N GLU A 209 16.41 34.03 22.09
CA GLU A 209 16.49 35.39 22.62
C GLU A 209 15.26 35.74 23.50
N LEU A 210 14.07 35.42 23.02
CA LEU A 210 12.83 35.73 23.74
C LEU A 210 12.58 34.84 24.94
N SER A 211 13.04 33.59 24.91
CA SER A 211 12.90 32.67 26.04
C SER A 211 14.00 32.84 27.10
N GLY A 212 15.13 33.45 26.74
CA GLY A 212 16.31 33.60 27.60
C GLY A 212 17.10 32.30 27.80
N GLU A 213 16.79 31.22 27.11
CA GLU A 213 17.46 29.93 27.24
C GLU A 213 17.43 29.09 25.93
N VAL A 214 18.36 28.15 25.83
CA VAL A 214 18.44 27.16 24.74
C VAL A 214 17.71 25.90 25.17
N PHE A 215 16.78 25.43 24.31
CA PHE A 215 16.01 24.20 24.53
C PHE A 215 15.63 23.55 23.20
N ASN A 216 15.14 22.30 23.23
CA ASN A 216 14.64 21.64 22.03
C ASN A 216 13.22 22.12 21.71
N ILE A 217 13.08 23.02 20.72
CA ILE A 217 11.81 23.60 20.25
C ILE A 217 10.88 22.51 19.69
N ASN A 218 11.43 21.42 19.17
CA ASN A 218 10.68 20.27 18.64
C ASN A 218 10.18 19.32 19.75
N SER A 219 10.63 19.49 20.99
CA SER A 219 10.14 18.72 22.14
C SER A 219 8.91 19.39 22.74
N PRO A 220 7.70 18.82 22.62
CA PRO A 220 6.49 19.41 23.21
C PRO A 220 6.61 19.63 24.73
N LYS A 221 7.33 18.71 25.41
CA LYS A 221 7.54 18.78 26.87
C LYS A 221 8.41 19.97 27.24
N GLN A 222 9.59 20.13 26.60
CA GLN A 222 10.49 21.25 26.87
C GLN A 222 9.86 22.59 26.52
N LEU A 223 9.24 22.65 25.33
CA LEU A 223 8.56 23.85 24.86
C LEU A 223 7.43 24.26 25.81
N GLY A 224 6.62 23.31 26.28
CA GLY A 224 5.54 23.56 27.22
C GLY A 224 6.06 24.07 28.57
N GLU A 225 7.15 23.51 29.07
CA GLU A 225 7.77 23.95 30.33
C GLU A 225 8.35 25.37 30.21
N VAL A 226 9.01 25.69 29.09
CA VAL A 226 9.53 27.03 28.84
C VAL A 226 8.39 28.06 28.78
N LEU A 227 7.37 27.80 27.95
CA LEU A 227 6.30 28.76 27.70
C LEU A 227 5.37 28.96 28.91
N PHE A 228 4.89 27.86 29.49
CA PHE A 228 3.85 27.90 30.50
C PHE A 228 4.40 27.77 31.96
N GLY A 229 5.56 27.10 32.12
CA GLY A 229 6.23 26.96 33.40
C GLY A 229 7.07 28.18 33.72
N LYS A 230 8.08 28.50 32.87
CA LYS A 230 9.08 29.55 33.17
C LYS A 230 8.62 30.94 32.74
N MET A 231 8.15 31.09 31.49
CA MET A 231 7.70 32.39 30.97
C MET A 231 6.29 32.77 31.45
N ALA A 232 5.53 31.83 32.02
CA ALA A 232 4.18 32.02 32.53
C ALA A 232 3.22 32.72 31.53
N ILE A 233 3.30 32.38 30.25
CA ILE A 233 2.55 33.03 29.17
C ILE A 233 1.04 32.90 29.34
N GLY A 234 0.57 31.96 30.14
CA GLY A 234 -0.84 31.79 30.49
C GLY A 234 -1.11 30.48 31.22
N LYS A 235 -2.39 30.18 31.44
CA LYS A 235 -2.80 28.90 32.04
C LYS A 235 -2.73 27.83 30.98
N GLY A 236 -1.56 27.20 30.81
CA GLY A 236 -1.37 26.08 29.87
C GLY A 236 -2.30 24.91 30.22
N LYS A 237 -2.91 24.29 29.19
CA LYS A 237 -3.69 23.06 29.38
C LYS A 237 -2.70 21.90 29.63
N LYS A 238 -2.77 21.29 30.83
CA LYS A 238 -1.98 20.10 31.17
C LYS A 238 -2.69 18.81 30.71
N ASN A 239 -1.93 17.88 30.20
CA ASN A 239 -2.33 16.48 29.97
C ASN A 239 -1.30 15.56 30.67
N ALA A 240 -1.44 14.24 30.52
CA ALA A 240 -0.52 13.27 31.13
C ALA A 240 0.97 13.46 30.73
N GLY A 241 1.25 14.09 29.59
CA GLY A 241 2.60 14.36 29.07
C GLY A 241 3.14 15.77 29.40
N GLY A 242 2.42 16.59 30.15
CA GLY A 242 2.79 17.98 30.47
C GLY A 242 1.87 19.02 29.82
N TYR A 243 2.41 20.20 29.54
CA TYR A 243 1.63 21.25 28.89
C TYR A 243 1.37 20.96 27.39
N SER A 244 0.13 21.14 26.96
CA SER A 244 -0.21 21.02 25.53
C SER A 244 0.36 22.21 24.76
N THR A 245 1.09 21.92 23.70
CA THR A 245 1.69 22.90 22.79
C THR A 245 1.17 22.73 21.35
N THR A 246 -0.06 22.22 21.17
CA THR A 246 -0.68 22.13 19.84
C THR A 246 -0.86 23.52 19.22
N ALA A 247 -0.93 23.60 17.89
CA ALA A 247 -1.11 24.89 17.20
C ALA A 247 -2.33 25.64 17.73
N GLU A 248 -3.45 24.94 17.89
CA GLU A 248 -4.71 25.50 18.43
C GLU A 248 -4.56 26.12 19.82
N VAL A 249 -3.74 25.51 20.68
CA VAL A 249 -3.46 26.05 22.03
C VAL A 249 -2.56 27.27 21.95
N LEU A 250 -1.51 27.23 21.14
CA LEU A 250 -0.55 28.32 21.00
C LEU A 250 -1.16 29.55 20.31
N GLU A 251 -2.00 29.38 19.30
CA GLU A 251 -2.66 30.47 18.56
C GLU A 251 -3.47 31.41 19.50
N LYS A 252 -4.02 30.89 20.60
CA LYS A 252 -4.75 31.71 21.61
C LYS A 252 -3.86 32.76 22.29
N TYR A 253 -2.55 32.57 22.24
CA TYR A 253 -1.57 33.45 22.86
C TYR A 253 -0.74 34.28 21.85
N ALA A 254 -0.92 34.04 20.55
CA ALA A 254 -0.09 34.59 19.47
C ALA A 254 -0.12 36.13 19.42
N ASP A 255 -1.27 36.75 19.71
CA ASP A 255 -1.42 38.22 19.69
C ASP A 255 -0.77 38.92 20.86
N ARG A 256 -0.59 38.20 21.97
CA ARG A 256 -0.05 38.77 23.22
C ARG A 256 1.43 38.47 23.42
N HIS A 257 1.95 37.44 22.76
CA HIS A 257 3.31 36.96 22.98
C HIS A 257 3.99 36.67 21.66
N GLU A 258 4.95 37.49 21.29
CA GLU A 258 5.67 37.43 20.02
C GLU A 258 6.37 36.08 19.80
N ILE A 259 6.93 35.49 20.84
CA ILE A 259 7.58 34.18 20.78
C ILE A 259 6.68 33.09 20.19
N ILE A 260 5.37 33.16 20.44
CA ILE A 260 4.41 32.19 19.91
C ILE A 260 4.33 32.25 18.40
N LYS A 261 4.36 33.46 17.82
CA LYS A 261 4.37 33.65 16.34
C LYS A 261 5.60 33.00 15.73
N TYR A 262 6.77 33.18 16.35
CA TYR A 262 8.01 32.56 15.88
C TYR A 262 7.97 31.04 16.01
N ILE A 263 7.44 30.48 17.10
CA ILE A 263 7.30 29.04 17.28
C ILE A 263 6.34 28.43 16.24
N LEU A 264 5.19 29.03 16.02
CA LEU A 264 4.23 28.58 15.02
C LEU A 264 4.84 28.61 13.60
N ARG A 265 5.57 29.70 13.27
CA ARG A 265 6.28 29.82 11.99
C ARG A 265 7.40 28.78 11.87
N TYR A 266 8.20 28.61 12.91
CA TYR A 266 9.27 27.60 12.98
C TYR A 266 8.73 26.19 12.68
N ARG A 267 7.65 25.80 13.35
CA ARG A 267 7.02 24.49 13.15
C ARG A 267 6.50 24.30 11.73
N LYS A 268 5.90 25.36 11.16
CA LYS A 268 5.45 25.34 9.78
C LYS A 268 6.62 25.15 8.81
N VAL A 269 7.69 25.92 8.98
CA VAL A 269 8.92 25.84 8.16
C VAL A 269 9.55 24.46 8.30
N GLN A 270 9.70 23.94 9.52
CA GLN A 270 10.27 22.60 9.75
C GLN A 270 9.44 21.51 9.10
N LYS A 271 8.10 21.58 9.20
CA LYS A 271 7.21 20.61 8.56
C LYS A 271 7.34 20.66 7.03
N PHE A 272 7.34 21.85 6.44
CA PHE A 272 7.51 21.99 4.99
C PHE A 272 8.87 21.45 4.53
N LYS A 273 9.95 21.80 5.24
CA LYS A 273 11.28 21.32 4.94
C LYS A 273 11.37 19.80 5.02
N SER A 274 11.03 19.21 6.17
CA SER A 274 11.25 17.78 6.41
C SER A 274 10.26 16.88 5.66
N THR A 275 8.98 17.22 5.65
CA THR A 275 7.94 16.33 5.10
C THR A 275 7.82 16.45 3.58
N TYR A 276 7.80 17.69 3.08
CA TYR A 276 7.56 17.90 1.64
C TYR A 276 8.85 18.03 0.85
N VAL A 277 9.78 18.92 1.26
CA VAL A 277 10.98 19.18 0.47
C VAL A 277 11.98 18.03 0.55
N GLU A 278 12.39 17.68 1.76
CA GLU A 278 13.35 16.57 1.97
C GLU A 278 12.73 15.21 1.68
N GLY A 279 11.43 15.05 1.98
CA GLY A 279 10.68 13.85 1.62
C GLY A 279 10.68 13.61 0.11
N PHE A 280 10.39 14.63 -0.70
CA PHE A 280 10.45 14.50 -2.18
C PHE A 280 11.88 14.28 -2.68
N LEU A 281 12.87 14.98 -2.13
CA LEU A 281 14.27 14.77 -2.50
C LEU A 281 14.77 13.36 -2.18
N ALA A 282 14.26 12.74 -1.11
CA ALA A 282 14.64 11.39 -0.71
C ALA A 282 14.10 10.30 -1.65
N VAL A 283 12.91 10.53 -2.24
CA VAL A 283 12.24 9.54 -3.12
C VAL A 283 12.41 9.82 -4.60
N ALA A 284 12.89 11.02 -4.97
CA ALA A 284 13.18 11.35 -6.36
C ALA A 284 14.36 10.52 -6.88
N ASP A 285 14.18 9.88 -8.03
CA ASP A 285 15.26 9.18 -8.70
C ASP A 285 16.40 10.14 -9.05
N LYS A 286 17.61 9.76 -8.74
CA LYS A 286 18.79 10.65 -8.85
C LYS A 286 19.15 11.00 -10.29
N ASN A 287 18.81 10.15 -11.25
CA ASN A 287 19.17 10.31 -12.66
C ASN A 287 18.07 11.02 -13.45
N THR A 288 16.82 10.64 -13.20
CA THR A 288 15.66 11.13 -13.97
C THR A 288 14.92 12.26 -13.29
N GLY A 289 15.00 12.36 -11.96
CA GLY A 289 14.21 13.28 -11.14
C GLY A 289 12.75 12.86 -11.01
N LEU A 290 12.40 11.63 -11.41
CA LEU A 290 11.05 11.11 -11.30
C LEU A 290 10.76 10.65 -9.88
N ILE A 291 9.53 10.87 -9.46
CA ILE A 291 8.96 10.32 -8.23
C ILE A 291 7.87 9.33 -8.62
N HIS A 292 8.01 8.10 -8.15
CA HIS A 292 7.02 7.03 -8.32
C HIS A 292 6.28 6.84 -7.01
N THR A 293 4.98 7.09 -7.02
CA THR A 293 4.10 6.89 -5.85
C THR A 293 3.31 5.60 -6.00
N ARG A 294 2.56 5.23 -4.98
CA ARG A 294 1.58 4.15 -5.00
C ARG A 294 0.20 4.75 -4.70
N PHE A 295 -0.74 4.56 -5.62
CA PHE A 295 -2.13 4.97 -5.44
C PHE A 295 -2.94 3.83 -4.81
N ASN A 296 -3.63 4.13 -3.75
CA ASN A 296 -4.41 3.16 -2.99
C ASN A 296 -5.86 3.25 -3.40
N GLN A 297 -6.32 2.29 -4.20
CA GLN A 297 -7.67 2.29 -4.77
C GLN A 297 -8.72 1.74 -3.80
N THR A 298 -8.30 0.97 -2.79
CA THR A 298 -9.18 0.32 -1.82
C THR A 298 -9.14 0.96 -0.42
N ILE A 299 -9.04 2.29 -0.36
CA ILE A 299 -9.09 3.06 0.90
C ILE A 299 -10.22 4.07 0.85
#